data_a52a2555a0f8c15b0f149d6b218c4e59
#
_entry.id   a52a2555a0f8c15b0f149d6b218c4e59
#
_cell.length_a   1.000
_cell.length_b   1.000
_cell.length_c   1.000
_cell.angle_alpha   90.00
_cell.angle_beta   90.00
_cell.angle_gamma   90.00
#
_symmetry.space_group_name_H-M   'P 1'
#
loop_
_entity.id
_entity.type
_entity.pdbx_description
1 polymer ?
#
loop_
_entity_poly.entity_id
_entity_poly.type
_entity_poly.pdbx_seq_one_letter_code
_entity_poly.pdbx_strand_id
1 'polypeptide(L)'
;DSVGTGAAHDADKFDDVGSDTLGHVGEYYKGKLALPNLGKLGISNLRDTPIEGVSVADPAIGDYGKMEEISAGKDSMDGHWEMMGLPVTKPLSTFPNGFPQEIVDKLEKFSGRKVIVNKPYSGTEVIHDYGERQMKTGELILYTSGDSVMQIAAHEDVIPVEELYKI
;
A
#
# COMPACT_ATOMS: atom_id res chain seq x y z
N ASP A 1 0.40 4.60 3.74
CA ASP A 1 0.79 4.19 5.08
C ASP A 1 0.32 5.12 6.19
N SER A 2 -0.91 5.53 6.11
CA SER A 2 -1.65 6.22 7.15
C SER A 2 -2.78 5.33 7.67
N VAL A 3 -3.35 5.68 8.81
CA VAL A 3 -4.54 5.02 9.32
C VAL A 3 -5.77 5.76 8.78
N GLY A 4 -6.55 5.11 7.92
CA GLY A 4 -7.75 5.69 7.31
C GLY A 4 -8.83 5.97 8.36
N THR A 5 -9.34 7.20 8.36
CA THR A 5 -10.38 7.70 9.27
C THR A 5 -11.62 8.18 8.51
N GLY A 6 -12.06 7.41 7.56
CA GLY A 6 -13.12 7.73 6.61
C GLY A 6 -12.61 7.95 5.20
N ALA A 7 -13.51 7.92 4.22
CA ALA A 7 -13.18 8.14 2.82
C ALA A 7 -12.77 9.60 2.57
N ALA A 8 -11.82 9.81 1.64
CA ALA A 8 -11.46 11.14 1.16
C ALA A 8 -12.63 11.80 0.41
N HIS A 9 -12.61 13.13 0.28
CA HIS A 9 -13.67 13.89 -0.39
C HIS A 9 -13.83 13.55 -1.88
N ASP A 10 -12.78 12.99 -2.49
CA ASP A 10 -12.72 12.60 -3.89
C ASP A 10 -12.61 11.07 -4.10
N ALA A 11 -12.99 10.29 -3.08
CA ALA A 11 -12.94 8.83 -3.09
C ALA A 11 -13.73 8.20 -4.25
N ASP A 12 -14.77 8.87 -4.73
CA ASP A 12 -15.57 8.44 -5.89
C ASP A 12 -14.77 8.36 -7.19
N LYS A 13 -13.72 9.17 -7.32
CA LYS A 13 -12.83 9.14 -8.50
C LYS A 13 -11.86 7.95 -8.50
N PHE A 14 -11.69 7.31 -7.36
CA PHE A 14 -10.72 6.23 -7.14
C PHE A 14 -11.36 4.90 -6.72
N ASP A 15 -12.68 4.78 -6.85
CA ASP A 15 -13.45 3.60 -6.43
C ASP A 15 -13.23 3.24 -4.95
N ASP A 16 -13.04 4.26 -4.10
CA ASP A 16 -12.65 4.14 -2.69
C ASP A 16 -13.75 4.66 -1.73
N VAL A 17 -14.96 4.81 -2.24
CA VAL A 17 -16.12 5.23 -1.44
C VAL A 17 -16.41 4.20 -0.35
N GLY A 18 -16.50 4.68 0.88
CA GLY A 18 -16.76 3.83 2.05
C GLY A 18 -15.51 3.30 2.74
N SER A 19 -14.31 3.63 2.27
CA SER A 19 -13.08 3.28 3.00
C SER A 19 -13.05 3.96 4.37
N ASP A 20 -12.81 3.17 5.40
CA ASP A 20 -12.80 3.61 6.79
C ASP A 20 -12.12 2.56 7.69
N THR A 21 -10.82 2.48 7.62
CA THR A 21 -10.04 1.46 8.33
C THR A 21 -10.33 1.46 9.83
N LEU A 22 -10.32 2.62 10.49
CA LEU A 22 -10.55 2.71 11.93
C LEU A 22 -11.98 2.32 12.32
N GLY A 23 -12.97 2.74 11.54
CA GLY A 23 -14.37 2.37 11.76
C GLY A 23 -14.57 0.87 11.62
N HIS A 24 -14.13 0.30 10.51
CA HIS A 24 -14.28 -1.14 10.25
C HIS A 24 -13.52 -2.02 11.25
N VAL A 25 -12.37 -1.58 11.74
CA VAL A 25 -11.67 -2.28 12.84
C VAL A 25 -12.52 -2.25 14.11
N GLY A 26 -13.11 -1.12 14.48
CA GLY A 26 -14.01 -1.03 15.61
C GLY A 26 -15.20 -1.99 15.49
N GLU A 27 -15.88 -1.97 14.36
CA GLU A 27 -17.01 -2.85 14.02
C GLU A 27 -16.62 -4.33 14.06
N TYR A 28 -15.46 -4.70 13.51
CA TYR A 28 -14.96 -6.07 13.54
C TYR A 28 -14.82 -6.60 14.97
N TYR A 29 -14.30 -5.79 15.87
CA TYR A 29 -14.14 -6.16 17.28
C TYR A 29 -15.43 -6.04 18.12
N LYS A 30 -16.54 -5.56 17.55
CA LYS A 30 -17.87 -5.50 18.19
C LYS A 30 -17.81 -4.89 19.59
N GLY A 31 -17.26 -3.70 19.72
CA GLY A 31 -17.11 -2.98 20.98
C GLY A 31 -16.03 -3.52 21.94
N LYS A 32 -15.27 -4.53 21.53
CA LYS A 32 -14.17 -5.10 22.33
C LYS A 32 -12.80 -4.50 21.98
N LEU A 33 -12.73 -3.58 21.02
CA LEU A 33 -11.50 -2.89 20.67
C LEU A 33 -11.02 -2.04 21.86
N ALA A 34 -9.79 -2.27 22.30
CA ALA A 34 -9.21 -1.56 23.43
C ALA A 34 -7.97 -0.76 22.98
N LEU A 35 -8.13 0.54 22.85
CA LEU A 35 -7.06 1.49 22.51
C LEU A 35 -6.94 2.57 23.59
N PRO A 36 -6.60 2.20 24.86
CA PRO A 36 -6.71 3.12 25.99
C PRO A 36 -5.83 4.36 25.88
N ASN A 37 -4.65 4.27 25.30
CA ASN A 37 -3.74 5.40 25.15
C ASN A 37 -4.13 6.27 23.96
N LEU A 38 -4.42 5.67 22.81
CA LEU A 38 -4.90 6.41 21.63
C LEU A 38 -6.27 7.06 21.90
N GLY A 39 -7.14 6.38 22.65
CA GLY A 39 -8.40 6.95 23.10
C GLY A 39 -8.22 8.24 23.88
N LYS A 40 -7.32 8.26 24.89
CA LYS A 40 -6.99 9.47 25.65
C LYS A 40 -6.39 10.57 24.81
N LEU A 41 -5.65 10.23 23.77
CA LEU A 41 -5.07 11.18 22.81
C LEU A 41 -6.09 11.73 21.81
N GLY A 42 -7.31 11.18 21.77
CA GLY A 42 -8.39 11.70 20.92
C GLY A 42 -8.58 10.98 19.60
N ILE A 43 -8.11 9.74 19.43
CA ILE A 43 -8.27 9.02 18.15
C ILE A 43 -9.74 8.88 17.73
N SER A 44 -10.65 8.66 18.69
CA SER A 44 -12.09 8.54 18.41
C SER A 44 -12.73 9.89 18.07
N ASN A 45 -12.09 11.00 18.44
CA ASN A 45 -12.53 12.35 18.12
C ASN A 45 -12.28 12.76 16.65
N LEU A 46 -11.44 12.00 15.92
CA LEU A 46 -11.17 12.23 14.49
C LEU A 46 -12.40 11.98 13.61
N ARG A 47 -13.45 11.37 14.12
CA ARG A 47 -14.58 10.84 13.38
C ARG A 47 -15.90 11.43 13.89
N ASP A 48 -16.83 11.67 12.99
CA ASP A 48 -18.22 12.05 13.33
C ASP A 48 -18.93 10.92 14.08
N THR A 49 -18.65 9.66 13.68
CA THR A 49 -19.09 8.48 14.41
C THR A 49 -17.89 7.91 15.17
N PRO A 50 -17.94 7.86 16.50
CA PRO A 50 -16.85 7.31 17.31
C PRO A 50 -16.48 5.87 16.91
N ILE A 51 -15.22 5.49 17.16
CA ILE A 51 -14.76 4.11 16.93
C ILE A 51 -15.43 3.20 17.94
N GLU A 52 -16.10 2.16 17.49
CA GLU A 52 -16.79 1.22 18.39
C GLU A 52 -15.79 0.58 19.37
N GLY A 53 -16.06 0.71 20.65
CA GLY A 53 -15.19 0.25 21.74
C GLY A 53 -14.13 1.26 22.20
N VAL A 54 -14.01 2.41 21.56
CA VAL A 54 -13.06 3.46 21.95
C VAL A 54 -13.82 4.75 22.28
N SER A 55 -13.75 5.18 23.53
CA SER A 55 -14.45 6.38 23.99
C SER A 55 -13.89 7.65 23.34
N VAL A 56 -14.78 8.62 23.12
CA VAL A 56 -14.39 9.99 22.81
C VAL A 56 -13.70 10.60 24.04
N ALA A 57 -12.60 11.30 23.82
CA ALA A 57 -11.88 11.98 24.90
C ALA A 57 -12.38 13.42 25.06
N ASP A 58 -12.77 13.78 26.31
CA ASP A 58 -13.17 15.14 26.67
C ASP A 58 -12.68 15.50 28.08
N PRO A 59 -11.63 16.31 28.22
CA PRO A 59 -10.72 16.75 27.15
C PRO A 59 -9.76 15.63 26.70
N ALA A 60 -9.31 15.72 25.44
CA ALA A 60 -8.19 14.92 25.01
C ALA A 60 -6.87 15.42 25.63
N ILE A 61 -5.93 14.51 25.91
CA ILE A 61 -4.62 14.84 26.51
C ILE A 61 -3.54 15.17 25.48
N GLY A 62 -3.89 15.19 24.21
CA GLY A 62 -3.00 15.53 23.10
C GLY A 62 -3.76 16.21 21.97
N ASP A 63 -2.99 16.69 21.01
CA ASP A 63 -3.57 17.23 19.77
C ASP A 63 -3.85 16.07 18.79
N TYR A 64 -4.94 16.19 18.04
CA TYR A 64 -5.31 15.25 17.00
C TYR A 64 -5.83 15.99 15.78
N GLY A 65 -5.64 15.42 14.62
CA GLY A 65 -6.10 16.00 13.37
C GLY A 65 -6.21 14.95 12.27
N LYS A 66 -7.04 15.25 11.30
CA LYS A 66 -7.21 14.48 10.07
C LYS A 66 -6.56 15.24 8.93
N MET A 67 -5.62 14.60 8.25
CA MET A 67 -5.00 15.16 7.05
C MET A 67 -5.77 14.71 5.82
N GLU A 68 -5.90 15.60 4.86
CA GLU A 68 -6.53 15.35 3.59
C GLU A 68 -5.47 15.44 2.48
N GLU A 69 -5.40 14.44 1.63
CA GLU A 69 -4.43 14.39 0.55
C GLU A 69 -4.87 15.31 -0.59
N ILE A 70 -3.95 16.16 -1.06
CA ILE A 70 -4.15 17.09 -2.17
C ILE A 70 -3.46 16.67 -3.45
N SER A 71 -2.60 15.64 -3.42
CA SER A 71 -1.95 15.09 -4.60
C SER A 71 -2.96 14.53 -5.59
N ALA A 72 -2.64 14.66 -6.88
CA ALA A 72 -3.50 14.17 -7.96
C ALA A 72 -3.47 12.65 -8.11
N GLY A 73 -2.43 11.98 -7.62
CA GLY A 73 -2.32 10.52 -7.54
C GLY A 73 -2.69 10.00 -6.17
N LYS A 74 -3.17 8.77 -6.12
CA LYS A 74 -3.59 8.09 -4.88
C LYS A 74 -2.83 6.78 -4.73
N ASP A 75 -1.52 6.84 -4.73
CA ASP A 75 -0.66 5.70 -4.46
C ASP A 75 0.30 5.97 -3.29
N SER A 76 0.96 4.93 -2.80
CA SER A 76 1.85 5.04 -1.65
C SER A 76 3.00 6.01 -1.87
N MET A 77 3.52 6.13 -3.08
CA MET A 77 4.63 7.05 -3.40
C MET A 77 4.16 8.50 -3.33
N ASP A 78 3.02 8.79 -3.94
CA ASP A 78 2.42 10.13 -3.95
C ASP A 78 2.12 10.58 -2.52
N GLY A 79 1.51 9.72 -1.70
CA GLY A 79 1.21 10.00 -0.30
C GLY A 79 2.46 10.23 0.56
N HIS A 80 3.51 9.43 0.37
CA HIS A 80 4.78 9.63 1.10
C HIS A 80 5.46 10.96 0.74
N TRP A 81 5.48 11.32 -0.54
CA TRP A 81 6.06 12.58 -0.98
C TRP A 81 5.28 13.77 -0.44
N GLU A 82 3.95 13.69 -0.45
CA GLU A 82 3.11 14.75 0.10
C GLU A 82 3.30 14.92 1.61
N MET A 83 3.38 13.83 2.38
CA MET A 83 3.69 13.90 3.82
C MET A 83 5.04 14.57 4.10
N MET A 84 5.99 14.49 3.15
CA MET A 84 7.27 15.16 3.21
C MET A 84 7.25 16.59 2.64
N GLY A 85 6.07 17.12 2.29
CA GLY A 85 5.88 18.49 1.82
C GLY A 85 5.97 18.65 0.30
N LEU A 86 5.94 17.57 -0.47
CA LEU A 86 5.97 17.59 -1.93
C LEU A 86 4.67 17.02 -2.53
N PRO A 87 3.62 17.83 -2.69
CA PRO A 87 2.41 17.38 -3.38
C PRO A 87 2.69 17.02 -4.84
N VAL A 88 2.12 15.90 -5.29
CA VAL A 88 2.31 15.39 -6.65
C VAL A 88 1.18 15.90 -7.55
N THR A 89 1.50 16.81 -8.46
CA THR A 89 0.52 17.41 -9.37
C THR A 89 0.21 16.57 -10.60
N LYS A 90 1.13 15.65 -10.97
CA LYS A 90 0.98 14.71 -12.08
C LYS A 90 1.14 13.30 -11.53
N PRO A 91 0.06 12.50 -11.51
CA PRO A 91 0.12 11.14 -10.99
C PRO A 91 1.22 10.31 -11.65
N LEU A 92 1.87 9.47 -10.87
CA LEU A 92 2.81 8.49 -11.38
C LEU A 92 2.07 7.41 -12.18
N SER A 93 2.77 6.75 -13.10
CA SER A 93 2.16 5.72 -13.94
C SER A 93 1.96 4.44 -13.17
N THR A 94 0.75 3.88 -13.23
CA THR A 94 0.42 2.55 -12.75
C THR A 94 0.25 1.57 -13.91
N PHE A 95 0.38 0.29 -13.65
CA PHE A 95 0.34 -0.75 -14.69
C PHE A 95 -0.69 -1.85 -14.34
N PRO A 96 -1.99 -1.55 -14.44
CA PRO A 96 -3.06 -2.47 -14.01
C PRO A 96 -3.13 -3.76 -14.84
N ASN A 97 -2.48 -3.81 -16.00
CA ASN A 97 -2.44 -4.97 -16.87
C ASN A 97 -1.03 -5.59 -17.00
N GLY A 98 -0.11 -5.24 -16.08
CA GLY A 98 1.30 -5.60 -16.19
C GLY A 98 2.11 -4.58 -17.00
N PHE A 99 3.43 -4.69 -16.93
CA PHE A 99 4.34 -3.81 -17.67
C PHE A 99 4.31 -4.11 -19.17
N PRO A 100 4.53 -3.09 -20.05
CA PRO A 100 4.69 -3.30 -21.46
C PRO A 100 5.84 -4.29 -21.78
N GLN A 101 5.67 -5.08 -22.85
CA GLN A 101 6.65 -6.10 -23.24
C GLN A 101 8.06 -5.54 -23.43
N GLU A 102 8.17 -4.30 -23.91
CA GLU A 102 9.48 -3.62 -24.06
C GLU A 102 10.24 -3.50 -22.73
N ILE A 103 9.53 -3.27 -21.62
CA ILE A 103 10.14 -3.20 -20.28
C ILE A 103 10.58 -4.60 -19.85
N VAL A 104 9.74 -5.60 -20.05
CA VAL A 104 10.05 -7.00 -19.74
C VAL A 104 11.28 -7.46 -20.52
N ASP A 105 11.35 -7.19 -21.82
CA ASP A 105 12.47 -7.57 -22.67
C ASP A 105 13.78 -6.91 -22.23
N LYS A 106 13.72 -5.63 -21.82
CA LYS A 106 14.88 -4.94 -21.25
C LYS A 106 15.35 -5.56 -19.96
N LEU A 107 14.40 -5.90 -19.07
CA LEU A 107 14.70 -6.55 -17.80
C LEU A 107 15.33 -7.93 -18.01
N GLU A 108 14.76 -8.76 -18.89
CA GLU A 108 15.33 -10.05 -19.25
C GLU A 108 16.74 -9.95 -19.85
N LYS A 109 16.91 -9.00 -20.77
CA LYS A 109 18.22 -8.77 -21.42
C LYS A 109 19.27 -8.30 -20.42
N PHE A 110 18.91 -7.42 -19.51
CA PHE A 110 19.83 -6.86 -18.53
C PHE A 110 20.20 -7.90 -17.46
N SER A 111 19.21 -8.59 -16.91
CA SER A 111 19.41 -9.58 -15.86
C SER A 111 19.97 -10.93 -16.37
N GLY A 112 19.80 -11.23 -17.65
CA GLY A 112 20.06 -12.56 -18.21
C GLY A 112 19.08 -13.64 -17.73
N ARG A 113 17.99 -13.24 -17.11
CA ARG A 113 16.98 -14.12 -16.49
C ARG A 113 15.62 -13.93 -17.15
N LYS A 114 14.83 -15.01 -17.20
CA LYS A 114 13.45 -14.92 -17.67
C LYS A 114 12.56 -14.28 -16.61
N VAL A 115 11.57 -13.52 -17.08
CA VAL A 115 10.53 -12.91 -16.26
C VAL A 115 9.26 -13.74 -16.29
N ILE A 116 8.68 -13.96 -15.15
CA ILE A 116 7.38 -14.64 -15.01
C ILE A 116 6.37 -13.74 -14.30
N VAL A 117 5.10 -14.06 -14.50
CA VAL A 117 3.91 -13.40 -13.95
C VAL A 117 3.53 -12.13 -14.72
N ASN A 118 4.19 -11.00 -14.49
CA ASN A 118 3.91 -9.69 -15.10
C ASN A 118 2.42 -9.34 -15.15
N LYS A 119 1.75 -9.39 -14.02
CA LYS A 119 0.33 -9.03 -13.85
C LYS A 119 0.06 -8.53 -12.44
N PRO A 120 -1.12 -7.92 -12.17
CA PRO A 120 -1.51 -7.56 -10.83
C PRO A 120 -1.56 -8.77 -9.90
N TYR A 121 -0.90 -8.65 -8.75
CA TYR A 121 -0.84 -9.71 -7.75
C TYR A 121 -0.58 -9.15 -6.34
N SER A 122 -1.08 -9.83 -5.32
CA SER A 122 -0.63 -9.64 -3.94
C SER A 122 0.78 -10.22 -3.78
N GLY A 123 1.69 -9.49 -3.10
CA GLY A 123 3.06 -9.94 -2.89
C GLY A 123 3.16 -11.28 -2.16
N THR A 124 2.29 -11.53 -1.18
CA THR A 124 2.26 -12.81 -0.44
C THR A 124 1.73 -13.95 -1.30
N GLU A 125 0.68 -13.70 -2.09
CA GLU A 125 0.10 -14.72 -2.96
C GLU A 125 1.03 -15.06 -4.13
N VAL A 126 1.68 -14.09 -4.75
CA VAL A 126 2.59 -14.33 -5.87
C VAL A 126 3.80 -15.17 -5.43
N ILE A 127 4.30 -14.95 -4.22
CA ILE A 127 5.38 -15.75 -3.66
C ILE A 127 4.89 -17.17 -3.34
N HIS A 128 3.70 -17.33 -2.79
CA HIS A 128 3.09 -18.62 -2.54
C HIS A 128 2.94 -19.44 -3.84
N ASP A 129 2.43 -18.81 -4.90
CA ASP A 129 2.08 -19.50 -6.14
C ASP A 129 3.28 -19.77 -7.06
N TYR A 130 4.27 -18.87 -7.06
CA TYR A 130 5.40 -18.92 -7.99
C TYR A 130 6.78 -19.06 -7.33
N GLY A 131 6.89 -18.96 -6.02
CA GLY A 131 8.17 -19.00 -5.30
C GLY A 131 8.92 -20.30 -5.51
N GLU A 132 8.24 -21.45 -5.43
CA GLU A 132 8.87 -22.76 -5.68
C GLU A 132 9.42 -22.89 -7.11
N ARG A 133 8.69 -22.38 -8.10
CA ARG A 133 9.15 -22.29 -9.48
C ARG A 133 10.38 -21.39 -9.60
N GLN A 134 10.31 -20.20 -9.00
CA GLN A 134 11.42 -19.24 -9.00
C GLN A 134 12.70 -19.86 -8.44
N MET A 135 12.59 -20.55 -7.30
CA MET A 135 13.73 -21.22 -6.68
C MET A 135 14.36 -22.31 -7.55
N LYS A 136 13.55 -23.03 -8.35
CA LYS A 136 14.02 -24.08 -9.26
C LYS A 136 14.65 -23.54 -10.54
N THR A 137 14.12 -22.43 -11.06
CA THR A 137 14.48 -21.94 -12.40
C THR A 137 15.38 -20.71 -12.39
N GLY A 138 15.40 -19.95 -11.29
CA GLY A 138 16.12 -18.68 -11.21
C GLY A 138 15.47 -17.55 -12.01
N GLU A 139 14.19 -17.70 -12.40
CA GLU A 139 13.41 -16.65 -13.06
C GLU A 139 13.12 -15.48 -12.10
N LEU A 140 12.81 -14.30 -12.63
CA LEU A 140 12.36 -13.14 -11.86
C LEU A 140 10.85 -13.13 -11.79
N ILE A 141 10.28 -13.05 -10.59
CA ILE A 141 8.85 -12.83 -10.41
C ILE A 141 8.59 -11.32 -10.50
N LEU A 142 8.02 -10.87 -11.61
CA LEU A 142 7.61 -9.48 -11.81
C LEU A 142 6.10 -9.37 -11.61
N TYR A 143 5.64 -8.42 -10.79
CA TYR A 143 4.23 -8.19 -10.58
C TYR A 143 3.92 -6.71 -10.35
N THR A 144 2.66 -6.35 -10.51
CA THR A 144 2.17 -4.99 -10.31
C THR A 144 1.15 -4.96 -9.16
N SER A 145 0.93 -3.78 -8.61
CA SER A 145 -0.12 -3.48 -7.63
C SER A 145 -0.82 -2.17 -7.99
N GLY A 146 -1.62 -1.64 -7.08
CA GLY A 146 -2.17 -0.29 -7.23
C GLY A 146 -1.12 0.82 -7.13
N ASP A 147 0.08 0.49 -6.66
CA ASP A 147 1.18 1.44 -6.52
C ASP A 147 1.95 1.63 -7.84
N SER A 148 2.60 2.77 -7.99
CA SER A 148 3.41 3.16 -9.14
C SER A 148 4.85 2.61 -9.10
N VAL A 149 5.05 1.43 -8.53
CA VAL A 149 6.36 0.79 -8.35
C VAL A 149 6.49 -0.50 -9.14
N MET A 150 7.71 -0.80 -9.59
CA MET A 150 8.05 -2.10 -10.15
C MET A 150 8.41 -3.06 -9.02
N GLN A 151 7.68 -4.15 -8.92
CA GLN A 151 7.88 -5.14 -7.87
C GLN A 151 8.50 -6.40 -8.45
N ILE A 152 9.68 -6.75 -7.96
CA ILE A 152 10.42 -7.96 -8.36
C ILE A 152 10.69 -8.78 -7.11
N ALA A 153 10.29 -10.06 -7.14
CA ALA A 153 10.56 -11.00 -6.07
C ALA A 153 11.46 -12.15 -6.55
N ALA A 154 12.39 -12.52 -5.69
CA ALA A 154 13.26 -13.68 -5.86
C ALA A 154 13.74 -14.18 -4.50
N HIS A 155 14.07 -15.48 -4.39
CA HIS A 155 14.64 -16.05 -3.18
C HIS A 155 16.15 -15.72 -3.10
N GLU A 156 16.62 -15.28 -1.95
CA GLU A 156 18.01 -14.80 -1.77
C GLU A 156 19.08 -15.89 -1.95
N ASP A 157 18.74 -17.16 -1.70
CA ASP A 157 19.63 -18.29 -1.98
C ASP A 157 19.80 -18.58 -3.48
N VAL A 158 18.93 -18.02 -4.33
CA VAL A 158 18.94 -18.22 -5.80
C VAL A 158 19.44 -16.97 -6.51
N ILE A 159 18.98 -15.82 -6.08
CA ILE A 159 19.42 -14.50 -6.56
C ILE A 159 19.84 -13.69 -5.34
N PRO A 160 21.13 -13.60 -5.04
CA PRO A 160 21.62 -12.80 -3.91
C PRO A 160 21.12 -11.36 -3.97
N VAL A 161 20.89 -10.77 -2.80
CA VAL A 161 20.35 -9.40 -2.67
C VAL A 161 21.19 -8.39 -3.46
N GLU A 162 22.53 -8.52 -3.43
CA GLU A 162 23.43 -7.63 -4.19
C GLU A 162 23.29 -7.78 -5.71
N GLU A 163 22.93 -8.97 -6.19
CA GLU A 163 22.62 -9.18 -7.61
C GLU A 163 21.25 -8.57 -7.95
N LEU A 164 20.25 -8.81 -7.11
CA LEU A 164 18.91 -8.23 -7.32
C LEU A 164 18.93 -6.70 -7.34
N TYR A 165 19.77 -6.06 -6.52
CA TYR A 165 19.92 -4.60 -6.52
C TYR A 165 20.66 -4.03 -7.74
N LYS A 166 21.31 -4.88 -8.53
CA LYS A 166 21.92 -4.46 -9.81
C LYS A 166 20.95 -4.60 -10.98
N ILE A 167 19.91 -5.37 -10.81
CA ILE A 167 18.83 -5.57 -11.79
C ILE A 167 17.87 -4.40 -11.74
#